data_57942301e1affc8fb6335163e2d9dc9e
#
_entry.id   57942301e1affc8fb6335163e2d9dc9e
#
_cell.length_a   1.000
_cell.length_b   1.000
_cell.length_c   1.000
_cell.angle_alpha   90.00
_cell.angle_beta   90.00
_cell.angle_gamma   90.00
#
_symmetry.space_group_name_H-M   'P 1'
#
loop_
_entity.id
_entity.type
_entity.pdbx_description
1 polymer ?
#
loop_
_entity_poly.entity_id
_entity_poly.type
_entity_poly.pdbx_seq_one_letter_code
_entity_poly.pdbx_strand_id
1 'polypeptide(L)'
;MHKAGFVNIVGNPNVGKSTLMNQLVGEKLSIATFKAQTTRHRIMGIVNTEDTQIVFSDTPGVLKPNYKMQEMMLQFSESALADADILLYVTDVVEDPEKNMDFLEKVSKMSIPVILLINKIDESDQKTLGNLVTKWHGLLPNAEILPISAKNKFGVDILFKRVHELLPESPAFFDKDQLTDKPAKFFVSEIIREKILRYYDKEIPYSVEVVIERFKEDDRQIHISAIIYVERSSQKGIIIGHQGMALKKVSTEARKSLERFFDKKIFLETFVKVDKDWRNSQKELKHFGYSPE
;
A
#
# COMPACT_ATOMS: atom_id res chain seq x y z
N MET A 1 -17.47 -12.05 23.79
CA MET A 1 -16.38 -11.15 24.18
C MET A 1 -15.90 -10.44 22.92
N HIS A 2 -15.50 -9.17 23.02
CA HIS A 2 -15.00 -8.41 21.87
C HIS A 2 -13.59 -8.88 21.50
N LYS A 3 -13.31 -8.98 20.18
CA LYS A 3 -12.00 -9.32 19.66
C LYS A 3 -11.45 -8.15 18.85
N ALA A 4 -10.16 -7.84 18.98
CA ALA A 4 -9.50 -6.88 18.14
C ALA A 4 -8.03 -7.25 17.94
N GLY A 5 -7.47 -6.91 16.77
CA GLY A 5 -6.07 -7.21 16.49
C GLY A 5 -5.55 -6.52 15.23
N PHE A 6 -4.23 -6.37 15.19
CA PHE A 6 -3.49 -5.87 14.03
C PHE A 6 -3.14 -7.04 13.10
N VAL A 7 -3.63 -6.94 11.87
CA VAL A 7 -3.43 -7.94 10.80
C VAL A 7 -2.55 -7.31 9.72
N ASN A 8 -1.27 -7.55 9.79
CA ASN A 8 -0.31 -6.85 8.96
C ASN A 8 0.02 -7.64 7.68
N ILE A 9 -0.01 -6.95 6.54
CA ILE A 9 0.16 -7.52 5.21
C ILE A 9 1.56 -7.15 4.72
N VAL A 10 2.43 -8.15 4.60
CA VAL A 10 3.81 -8.00 4.15
C VAL A 10 4.10 -8.90 2.95
N GLY A 11 5.20 -8.67 2.27
CA GLY A 11 5.64 -9.45 1.11
C GLY A 11 6.31 -8.57 0.07
N ASN A 12 6.79 -9.19 -0.99
CA ASN A 12 7.55 -8.52 -2.05
C ASN A 12 6.72 -7.51 -2.86
N PRO A 13 7.34 -6.62 -3.63
CA PRO A 13 6.61 -5.71 -4.51
C PRO A 13 5.78 -6.48 -5.55
N ASN A 14 4.60 -5.95 -5.90
CA ASN A 14 3.71 -6.43 -6.96
C ASN A 14 3.02 -7.79 -6.74
N VAL A 15 3.14 -8.39 -5.57
CA VAL A 15 2.43 -9.65 -5.24
C VAL A 15 0.93 -9.46 -4.96
N GLY A 16 0.43 -8.21 -4.94
CA GLY A 16 -0.99 -7.88 -4.80
C GLY A 16 -1.46 -7.51 -3.41
N LYS A 17 -0.56 -7.10 -2.49
CA LYS A 17 -0.88 -6.67 -1.11
C LYS A 17 -1.97 -5.59 -1.06
N SER A 18 -1.77 -4.48 -1.78
CA SER A 18 -2.72 -3.36 -1.82
C SER A 18 -4.06 -3.73 -2.43
N THR A 19 -4.08 -4.65 -3.40
CA THR A 19 -5.33 -5.19 -3.94
C THR A 19 -6.07 -6.00 -2.88
N LEU A 20 -5.35 -6.86 -2.17
CA LEU A 20 -5.91 -7.66 -1.08
C LEU A 20 -6.43 -6.75 0.05
N MET A 21 -5.65 -5.76 0.47
CA MET A 21 -6.04 -4.78 1.49
C MET A 21 -7.38 -4.12 1.14
N ASN A 22 -7.51 -3.60 -0.09
CA ASN A 22 -8.74 -2.96 -0.55
C ASN A 22 -9.93 -3.93 -0.58
N GLN A 23 -9.71 -5.22 -0.87
CA GLN A 23 -10.78 -6.23 -0.82
C GLN A 23 -11.19 -6.57 0.62
N LEU A 24 -10.25 -6.66 1.54
CA LEU A 24 -10.51 -6.98 2.96
C LEU A 24 -11.24 -5.84 3.66
N VAL A 25 -10.86 -4.59 3.36
CA VAL A 25 -11.50 -3.39 3.96
C VAL A 25 -12.83 -3.07 3.27
N GLY A 26 -13.00 -3.44 2.00
CA GLY A 26 -14.17 -3.10 1.20
C GLY A 26 -14.11 -1.70 0.56
N GLU A 27 -13.05 -0.94 0.84
CA GLU A 27 -12.83 0.42 0.36
C GLU A 27 -11.47 0.58 -0.30
N LYS A 28 -11.33 1.53 -1.23
CA LYS A 28 -10.07 1.80 -1.91
C LYS A 28 -9.18 2.73 -1.07
N LEU A 29 -8.44 2.18 -0.13
CA LEU A 29 -7.49 2.92 0.70
C LEU A 29 -6.07 2.94 0.09
N SER A 30 -5.65 1.86 -0.52
CA SER A 30 -4.30 1.74 -1.10
C SER A 30 -4.32 1.84 -2.62
N ILE A 31 -3.28 2.47 -3.20
CA ILE A 31 -3.06 2.44 -4.64
C ILE A 31 -2.70 1.02 -5.07
N ALA A 32 -3.29 0.55 -6.15
CA ALA A 32 -2.93 -0.71 -6.78
C ALA A 32 -2.52 -0.48 -8.24
N THR A 33 -1.25 -0.69 -8.56
CA THR A 33 -0.70 -0.63 -9.92
C THR A 33 0.31 -1.75 -10.14
N PHE A 34 0.67 -1.99 -11.40
CA PHE A 34 1.71 -2.97 -11.77
C PHE A 34 3.14 -2.47 -11.52
N LYS A 35 3.32 -1.20 -11.12
CA LYS A 35 4.64 -0.62 -10.89
C LYS A 35 5.12 -0.91 -9.47
N ALA A 36 6.42 -1.18 -9.31
CA ALA A 36 7.03 -1.29 -7.99
C ALA A 36 6.92 0.03 -7.21
N GLN A 37 7.09 0.00 -5.90
CA GLN A 37 7.01 1.17 -5.02
C GLN A 37 5.67 1.91 -5.12
N THR A 38 4.59 1.20 -5.42
CA THR A 38 3.24 1.77 -5.45
C THR A 38 2.83 2.18 -4.05
N THR A 39 2.95 1.32 -3.06
CA THR A 39 2.80 1.64 -1.64
C THR A 39 4.14 2.09 -1.09
N ARG A 40 4.20 3.29 -0.50
CA ARG A 40 5.41 3.88 0.08
C ARG A 40 5.32 4.08 1.58
N HIS A 41 4.12 4.19 2.10
CA HIS A 41 3.80 4.36 3.50
C HIS A 41 3.03 3.15 4.00
N ARG A 42 3.09 2.90 5.29
CA ARG A 42 2.17 1.97 5.93
C ARG A 42 0.79 2.63 6.02
N ILE A 43 -0.25 1.91 5.60
CA ILE A 43 -1.63 2.39 5.56
C ILE A 43 -2.48 1.41 6.35
N MET A 44 -3.17 1.90 7.38
CA MET A 44 -4.11 1.10 8.14
C MET A 44 -5.53 1.26 7.59
N GLY A 45 -6.26 0.14 7.52
CA GLY A 45 -7.69 0.09 7.22
C GLY A 45 -8.41 -0.68 8.30
N ILE A 46 -9.41 -0.05 8.89
CA ILE A 46 -10.11 -0.52 10.07
C ILE A 46 -11.46 -1.10 9.66
N VAL A 47 -11.68 -2.36 9.98
CA VAL A 47 -12.94 -3.05 9.73
C VAL A 47 -13.61 -3.33 11.08
N ASN A 48 -14.80 -2.78 11.26
CA ASN A 48 -15.58 -2.92 12.47
C ASN A 48 -16.81 -3.79 12.23
N THR A 49 -17.06 -4.72 13.15
CA THR A 49 -18.35 -5.41 13.31
C THR A 49 -18.90 -5.09 14.70
N GLU A 50 -20.02 -5.72 15.08
CA GLU A 50 -20.61 -5.51 16.40
C GLU A 50 -19.64 -5.94 17.51
N ASP A 51 -18.96 -7.05 17.33
CA ASP A 51 -18.12 -7.74 18.32
C ASP A 51 -16.63 -7.83 17.95
N THR A 52 -16.22 -7.26 16.81
CA THR A 52 -14.81 -7.29 16.39
C THR A 52 -14.33 -5.97 15.79
N GLN A 53 -13.01 -5.74 15.91
CA GLN A 53 -12.29 -4.73 15.16
C GLN A 53 -11.01 -5.33 14.57
N ILE A 54 -10.89 -5.31 13.24
CA ILE A 54 -9.70 -5.77 12.54
C ILE A 54 -8.97 -4.58 11.98
N VAL A 55 -7.71 -4.38 12.36
CA VAL A 55 -6.85 -3.34 11.82
C VAL A 55 -5.92 -3.95 10.80
N PHE A 56 -6.32 -3.92 9.53
CA PHE A 56 -5.45 -4.34 8.43
C PHE A 56 -4.40 -3.28 8.14
N SER A 57 -3.19 -3.70 7.81
CA SER A 57 -2.08 -2.78 7.53
C SER A 57 -1.40 -3.17 6.21
N ASP A 58 -1.55 -2.35 5.16
CA ASP A 58 -0.78 -2.48 3.91
C ASP A 58 0.60 -1.86 4.08
N THR A 59 1.64 -2.57 3.66
CA THR A 59 3.02 -2.13 3.79
C THR A 59 3.70 -1.99 2.43
N PRO A 60 4.77 -1.16 2.33
CA PRO A 60 5.65 -1.18 1.17
C PRO A 60 6.15 -2.59 0.87
N GLY A 61 6.41 -2.87 -0.39
CA GLY A 61 7.01 -4.15 -0.77
C GLY A 61 8.44 -4.29 -0.24
N VAL A 62 8.75 -5.46 0.31
CA VAL A 62 10.10 -5.79 0.79
C VAL A 62 11.06 -5.82 -0.39
N LEU A 63 12.09 -4.99 -0.34
CA LEU A 63 13.13 -4.89 -1.36
C LEU A 63 14.48 -4.57 -0.73
N LYS A 64 15.57 -4.90 -1.40
CA LYS A 64 16.90 -4.47 -0.98
C LYS A 64 17.07 -2.98 -1.28
N PRO A 65 17.29 -2.12 -0.28
CA PRO A 65 17.36 -0.68 -0.47
C PRO A 65 18.59 -0.26 -1.27
N ASN A 66 18.41 0.70 -2.19
CA ASN A 66 19.49 1.32 -2.96
C ASN A 66 19.69 2.81 -2.60
N TYR A 67 18.73 3.43 -1.91
CA TYR A 67 18.75 4.82 -1.47
C TYR A 67 17.83 5.00 -0.25
N LYS A 68 18.00 6.11 0.46
CA LYS A 68 17.44 6.34 1.79
C LYS A 68 15.92 6.21 1.89
N MET A 69 15.16 6.69 0.89
CA MET A 69 13.71 6.50 0.89
C MET A 69 13.33 5.01 0.91
N GLN A 70 14.06 4.15 0.19
CA GLN A 70 13.79 2.70 0.22
C GLN A 70 14.15 2.06 1.57
N GLU A 71 15.18 2.58 2.25
CA GLU A 71 15.49 2.14 3.63
C GLU A 71 14.32 2.43 4.56
N MET A 72 13.73 3.64 4.47
CA MET A 72 12.57 4.01 5.26
C MET A 72 11.31 3.18 4.89
N MET A 73 11.12 2.89 3.60
CA MET A 73 10.05 1.99 3.17
C MET A 73 10.22 0.57 3.76
N LEU A 74 11.45 0.06 3.82
CA LEU A 74 11.73 -1.24 4.45
C LEU A 74 11.45 -1.20 5.95
N GLN A 75 11.80 -0.10 6.64
CA GLN A 75 11.50 0.08 8.06
C GLN A 75 10.00 0.03 8.36
N PHE A 76 9.12 0.56 7.48
CA PHE A 76 7.67 0.39 7.61
C PHE A 76 7.24 -1.08 7.55
N SER A 77 7.87 -1.87 6.69
CA SER A 77 7.57 -3.31 6.59
C SER A 77 8.11 -4.09 7.79
N GLU A 78 9.25 -3.68 8.34
CA GLU A 78 9.83 -4.27 9.55
C GLU A 78 9.05 -3.89 10.81
N SER A 79 8.59 -2.64 10.93
CA SER A 79 7.75 -2.22 12.06
C SER A 79 6.43 -2.99 12.09
N ALA A 80 5.88 -3.32 10.92
CA ALA A 80 4.69 -4.14 10.80
C ALA A 80 4.87 -5.61 11.28
N LEU A 81 6.10 -6.11 11.39
CA LEU A 81 6.34 -7.41 12.03
C LEU A 81 6.26 -7.30 13.56
N ALA A 82 6.63 -6.14 14.12
CA ALA A 82 6.76 -5.97 15.56
C ALA A 82 5.41 -5.82 16.28
N ASP A 83 4.40 -5.27 15.63
CA ASP A 83 3.09 -4.99 16.23
C ASP A 83 1.95 -5.88 15.69
N ALA A 84 2.25 -6.91 14.90
CA ALA A 84 1.25 -7.81 14.35
C ALA A 84 0.73 -8.80 15.41
N ASP A 85 -0.59 -8.95 15.50
CA ASP A 85 -1.25 -10.09 16.15
C ASP A 85 -1.41 -11.27 15.20
N ILE A 86 -1.58 -10.97 13.90
CA ILE A 86 -1.63 -11.94 12.80
C ILE A 86 -0.81 -11.38 11.64
N LEU A 87 0.04 -12.20 11.03
CA LEU A 87 0.80 -11.81 9.85
C LEU A 87 0.25 -12.49 8.59
N LEU A 88 -0.06 -11.69 7.58
CA LEU A 88 -0.36 -12.13 6.22
C LEU A 88 0.90 -11.94 5.37
N TYR A 89 1.62 -13.02 5.11
CA TYR A 89 2.75 -13.00 4.18
C TYR A 89 2.26 -13.29 2.77
N VAL A 90 2.29 -12.29 1.90
CA VAL A 90 1.77 -12.40 0.54
C VAL A 90 2.89 -12.64 -0.47
N THR A 91 2.77 -13.72 -1.21
CA THR A 91 3.55 -14.05 -2.41
C THR A 91 2.61 -14.24 -3.61
N ASP A 92 3.13 -14.53 -4.79
CA ASP A 92 2.30 -14.88 -5.94
C ASP A 92 2.87 -16.08 -6.72
N VAL A 93 2.15 -16.51 -7.74
CA VAL A 93 2.50 -17.70 -8.54
C VAL A 93 3.72 -17.51 -9.45
N VAL A 94 4.24 -16.28 -9.59
CA VAL A 94 5.35 -15.95 -10.48
C VAL A 94 6.63 -15.65 -9.70
N GLU A 95 6.49 -15.31 -8.42
CA GLU A 95 7.61 -14.88 -7.59
C GLU A 95 8.55 -16.04 -7.23
N ASP A 96 9.85 -15.75 -7.25
CA ASP A 96 10.83 -16.67 -6.68
C ASP A 96 10.80 -16.59 -5.13
N PRO A 97 10.43 -17.70 -4.44
CA PRO A 97 10.39 -17.74 -2.99
C PRO A 97 11.70 -17.37 -2.28
N GLU A 98 12.83 -17.52 -2.96
CA GLU A 98 14.16 -17.28 -2.37
C GLU A 98 14.66 -15.83 -2.51
N LYS A 99 13.84 -14.94 -3.08
CA LYS A 99 14.26 -13.57 -3.43
C LYS A 99 14.67 -12.70 -2.23
N ASN A 100 14.03 -12.87 -1.06
CA ASN A 100 14.29 -12.06 0.14
C ASN A 100 14.37 -12.95 1.39
N MET A 101 15.33 -13.89 1.38
CA MET A 101 15.52 -14.87 2.47
C MET A 101 15.74 -14.23 3.84
N ASP A 102 16.46 -13.09 3.90
CA ASP A 102 16.71 -12.38 5.18
C ASP A 102 15.41 -11.91 5.84
N PHE A 103 14.44 -11.45 5.05
CA PHE A 103 13.14 -11.07 5.56
C PHE A 103 12.28 -12.30 5.93
N LEU A 104 12.35 -13.34 5.10
CA LEU A 104 11.65 -14.59 5.34
C LEU A 104 12.13 -15.27 6.64
N GLU A 105 13.43 -15.20 6.93
CA GLU A 105 14.00 -15.69 8.19
C GLU A 105 13.43 -14.95 9.41
N LYS A 106 13.19 -13.63 9.32
CA LYS A 106 12.52 -12.89 10.39
C LYS A 106 11.09 -13.40 10.58
N VAL A 107 10.35 -13.62 9.50
CA VAL A 107 8.99 -14.15 9.54
C VAL A 107 8.93 -15.56 10.13
N SER A 108 9.87 -16.43 9.79
CA SER A 108 9.92 -17.81 10.28
C SER A 108 10.14 -17.94 11.80
N LYS A 109 10.72 -16.88 12.42
CA LYS A 109 11.00 -16.81 13.86
C LYS A 109 9.84 -16.19 14.68
N MET A 110 8.77 -15.76 14.02
CA MET A 110 7.63 -15.16 14.71
C MET A 110 6.82 -16.21 15.47
N SER A 111 6.36 -15.85 16.66
CA SER A 111 5.53 -16.69 17.51
C SER A 111 4.01 -16.49 17.32
N ILE A 112 3.64 -15.49 16.50
CA ILE A 112 2.24 -15.19 16.17
C ILE A 112 1.76 -16.06 15.00
N PRO A 113 0.44 -16.18 14.79
CA PRO A 113 -0.11 -16.83 13.60
C PRO A 113 0.38 -16.15 12.31
N VAL A 114 0.94 -16.96 11.39
CA VAL A 114 1.36 -16.53 10.06
C VAL A 114 0.52 -17.26 9.03
N ILE A 115 -0.18 -16.51 8.17
CA ILE A 115 -0.89 -17.04 7.01
C ILE A 115 -0.11 -16.63 5.77
N LEU A 116 0.42 -17.62 5.05
CA LEU A 116 1.09 -17.43 3.78
C LEU A 116 0.06 -17.46 2.66
N LEU A 117 -0.09 -16.37 1.94
CA LEU A 117 -1.03 -16.23 0.84
C LEU A 117 -0.32 -16.36 -0.49
N ILE A 118 -0.64 -17.41 -1.25
CA ILE A 118 -0.18 -17.55 -2.65
C ILE A 118 -1.25 -16.88 -3.52
N ASN A 119 -1.00 -15.64 -3.91
CA ASN A 119 -1.93 -14.82 -4.68
C ASN A 119 -1.80 -15.04 -6.19
N LYS A 120 -2.76 -14.52 -6.96
CA LYS A 120 -2.85 -14.57 -8.43
C LYS A 120 -2.97 -15.99 -8.99
N ILE A 121 -3.62 -16.88 -8.27
CA ILE A 121 -3.83 -18.27 -8.74
C ILE A 121 -4.60 -18.35 -10.06
N ASP A 122 -5.31 -17.28 -10.42
CA ASP A 122 -5.95 -17.11 -11.73
C ASP A 122 -4.95 -17.01 -12.90
N GLU A 123 -3.68 -16.81 -12.62
CA GLU A 123 -2.57 -16.74 -13.60
C GLU A 123 -1.74 -18.04 -13.62
N SER A 124 -2.18 -19.13 -12.96
CA SER A 124 -1.44 -20.39 -12.83
C SER A 124 -2.33 -21.63 -13.02
N ASP A 125 -1.68 -22.77 -13.19
CA ASP A 125 -2.33 -24.07 -13.23
C ASP A 125 -2.20 -24.82 -11.89
N GLN A 126 -3.03 -25.87 -11.72
CA GLN A 126 -3.08 -26.65 -10.48
C GLN A 126 -1.77 -27.36 -10.14
N LYS A 127 -1.02 -27.81 -11.14
CA LYS A 127 0.26 -28.52 -10.93
C LYS A 127 1.33 -27.56 -10.44
N THR A 128 1.46 -26.41 -11.07
CA THR A 128 2.38 -25.34 -10.67
C THR A 128 2.06 -24.86 -9.25
N LEU A 129 0.79 -24.64 -8.94
CA LEU A 129 0.35 -24.24 -7.62
C LEU A 129 0.69 -25.29 -6.55
N GLY A 130 0.46 -26.59 -6.83
CA GLY A 130 0.82 -27.69 -5.92
C GLY A 130 2.32 -27.72 -5.59
N ASN A 131 3.17 -27.51 -6.59
CA ASN A 131 4.62 -27.43 -6.40
C ASN A 131 5.02 -26.23 -5.53
N LEU A 132 4.40 -25.08 -5.75
CA LEU A 132 4.62 -23.87 -4.94
C LEU A 132 4.22 -24.06 -3.48
N VAL A 133 3.07 -24.66 -3.22
CA VAL A 133 2.60 -24.98 -1.86
C VAL A 133 3.63 -25.88 -1.16
N THR A 134 4.15 -26.90 -1.83
CA THR A 134 5.19 -27.79 -1.28
C THR A 134 6.48 -27.02 -0.98
N LYS A 135 6.95 -26.16 -1.90
CA LYS A 135 8.15 -25.34 -1.71
C LYS A 135 7.97 -24.39 -0.52
N TRP A 136 6.86 -23.71 -0.43
CA TRP A 136 6.57 -22.77 0.66
C TRP A 136 6.41 -23.46 2.01
N HIS A 137 5.83 -24.65 2.04
CA HIS A 137 5.76 -25.44 3.27
C HIS A 137 7.16 -25.83 3.79
N GLY A 138 8.12 -26.07 2.87
CA GLY A 138 9.52 -26.28 3.25
C GLY A 138 10.21 -25.03 3.83
N LEU A 139 9.86 -23.85 3.34
CA LEU A 139 10.46 -22.58 3.78
C LEU A 139 9.83 -22.00 5.04
N LEU A 140 8.51 -22.14 5.18
CA LEU A 140 7.71 -21.66 6.33
C LEU A 140 6.82 -22.78 6.86
N PRO A 141 7.37 -23.81 7.53
CA PRO A 141 6.61 -24.99 7.94
C PRO A 141 5.51 -24.70 8.97
N ASN A 142 5.61 -23.62 9.71
CA ASN A 142 4.64 -23.22 10.73
C ASN A 142 3.53 -22.28 10.18
N ALA A 143 3.63 -21.84 8.92
CA ALA A 143 2.62 -20.97 8.32
C ALA A 143 1.45 -21.79 7.75
N GLU A 144 0.25 -21.29 7.94
CA GLU A 144 -0.94 -21.78 7.23
C GLU A 144 -0.90 -21.26 5.78
N ILE A 145 -0.97 -22.15 4.78
CA ILE A 145 -0.87 -21.75 3.38
C ILE A 145 -2.28 -21.67 2.77
N LEU A 146 -2.63 -20.51 2.22
CA LEU A 146 -3.91 -20.26 1.57
C LEU A 146 -3.72 -19.70 0.17
N PRO A 147 -4.02 -20.46 -0.90
CA PRO A 147 -4.05 -19.93 -2.27
C PRO A 147 -5.27 -19.02 -2.48
N ILE A 148 -5.03 -17.83 -3.07
CA ILE A 148 -6.07 -16.82 -3.31
C ILE A 148 -5.93 -16.16 -4.68
N SER A 149 -7.01 -15.51 -5.13
CA SER A 149 -6.97 -14.46 -6.15
C SER A 149 -7.63 -13.20 -5.60
N ALA A 150 -6.84 -12.26 -5.12
CA ALA A 150 -7.35 -10.98 -4.60
C ALA A 150 -8.11 -10.20 -5.69
N LYS A 151 -7.68 -10.29 -6.95
CA LYS A 151 -8.33 -9.66 -8.10
C LYS A 151 -9.74 -10.20 -8.33
N ASN A 152 -9.91 -11.52 -8.27
CA ASN A 152 -11.18 -12.20 -8.53
C ASN A 152 -11.96 -12.50 -7.25
N LYS A 153 -11.49 -12.02 -6.09
CA LYS A 153 -12.08 -12.25 -4.75
C LYS A 153 -12.14 -13.73 -4.32
N PHE A 154 -11.40 -14.62 -5.01
CA PHE A 154 -11.38 -16.04 -4.66
C PHE A 154 -10.56 -16.27 -3.38
N GLY A 155 -11.12 -16.96 -2.41
CA GLY A 155 -10.48 -17.28 -1.12
C GLY A 155 -10.39 -16.13 -0.13
N VAL A 156 -10.85 -14.91 -0.49
CA VAL A 156 -10.80 -13.72 0.39
C VAL A 156 -11.77 -13.86 1.57
N ASP A 157 -12.93 -14.44 1.35
CA ASP A 157 -13.93 -14.75 2.38
C ASP A 157 -13.43 -15.80 3.37
N ILE A 158 -12.74 -16.84 2.87
CA ILE A 158 -12.09 -17.87 3.70
C ILE A 158 -11.00 -17.23 4.56
N LEU A 159 -10.16 -16.38 3.97
CA LEU A 159 -9.13 -15.63 4.69
C LEU A 159 -9.75 -14.75 5.77
N PHE A 160 -10.79 -13.99 5.45
CA PHE A 160 -11.46 -13.11 6.41
C PHE A 160 -12.01 -13.89 7.62
N LYS A 161 -12.67 -15.03 7.37
CA LYS A 161 -13.15 -15.93 8.41
C LYS A 161 -12.00 -16.46 9.26
N ARG A 162 -10.89 -16.87 8.65
CA ARG A 162 -9.73 -17.40 9.36
C ARG A 162 -9.06 -16.33 10.22
N VAL A 163 -8.92 -15.12 9.72
CA VAL A 163 -8.45 -13.97 10.52
C VAL A 163 -9.34 -13.74 11.72
N HIS A 164 -10.66 -13.71 11.54
CA HIS A 164 -11.62 -13.54 12.65
C HIS A 164 -11.50 -14.62 13.73
N GLU A 165 -11.24 -15.88 13.34
CA GLU A 165 -11.03 -16.98 14.29
C GLU A 165 -9.78 -16.77 15.15
N LEU A 166 -8.69 -16.28 14.54
CA LEU A 166 -7.38 -16.10 15.15
C LEU A 166 -7.24 -14.82 15.98
N LEU A 167 -8.16 -13.85 15.83
CA LEU A 167 -8.11 -12.60 16.57
C LEU A 167 -8.09 -12.84 18.09
N PRO A 168 -7.21 -12.13 18.82
CA PRO A 168 -7.20 -12.17 20.29
C PRO A 168 -8.42 -11.45 20.89
N GLU A 169 -8.75 -11.78 22.10
CA GLU A 169 -9.70 -11.00 22.90
C GLU A 169 -9.04 -9.68 23.30
N SER A 170 -9.66 -8.58 22.89
CA SER A 170 -9.18 -7.22 23.14
C SER A 170 -10.33 -6.23 22.98
N PRO A 171 -10.31 -5.10 23.71
CA PRO A 171 -11.15 -3.95 23.35
C PRO A 171 -10.74 -3.37 22.00
N ALA A 172 -11.61 -2.56 21.41
CA ALA A 172 -11.30 -1.83 20.19
C ALA A 172 -10.14 -0.85 20.41
N PHE A 173 -9.25 -0.72 19.40
CA PHE A 173 -8.12 0.19 19.41
C PHE A 173 -8.49 1.60 18.88
N PHE A 174 -9.48 1.65 17.99
CA PHE A 174 -9.93 2.86 17.30
C PHE A 174 -11.44 3.03 17.47
N ASP A 175 -11.92 4.25 17.25
CA ASP A 175 -13.35 4.52 17.21
C ASP A 175 -14.04 3.66 16.13
N LYS A 176 -15.28 3.22 16.40
CA LYS A 176 -15.99 2.29 15.50
C LYS A 176 -16.39 2.90 14.15
N ASP A 177 -16.38 4.20 14.01
CA ASP A 177 -16.64 4.95 12.77
C ASP A 177 -15.35 5.29 12.02
N GLN A 178 -14.19 5.04 12.62
CA GLN A 178 -12.89 5.28 11.98
C GLN A 178 -12.57 4.20 10.95
N LEU A 179 -12.29 4.60 9.72
CA LEU A 179 -11.97 3.71 8.60
C LEU A 179 -10.44 3.51 8.40
N THR A 180 -9.63 4.50 8.78
CA THR A 180 -8.18 4.52 8.51
C THR A 180 -7.43 5.44 9.48
N ASP A 181 -6.11 5.25 9.58
CA ASP A 181 -5.19 6.11 10.33
C ASP A 181 -4.76 7.37 9.56
N LYS A 182 -5.05 7.45 8.25
CA LYS A 182 -4.55 8.52 7.39
C LYS A 182 -5.55 9.67 7.22
N PRO A 183 -5.08 10.92 7.21
CA PRO A 183 -5.94 12.09 6.97
C PRO A 183 -6.34 12.16 5.47
N ALA A 184 -7.42 12.89 5.19
CA ALA A 184 -7.92 13.11 3.83
C ALA A 184 -6.85 13.60 2.84
N LYS A 185 -5.95 14.49 3.27
CA LYS A 185 -4.83 15.00 2.46
C LYS A 185 -3.90 13.88 1.95
N PHE A 186 -3.69 12.84 2.73
CA PHE A 186 -2.89 11.68 2.32
C PHE A 186 -3.53 10.98 1.11
N PHE A 187 -4.82 10.73 1.13
CA PHE A 187 -5.51 10.09 -0.01
C PHE A 187 -5.51 10.98 -1.25
N VAL A 188 -5.58 12.30 -1.06
CA VAL A 188 -5.45 13.25 -2.18
C VAL A 188 -4.09 13.11 -2.85
N SER A 189 -3.00 13.12 -2.08
CA SER A 189 -1.64 12.95 -2.62
C SER A 189 -1.47 11.60 -3.32
N GLU A 190 -1.99 10.52 -2.73
CA GLU A 190 -1.93 9.19 -3.30
C GLU A 190 -2.74 9.07 -4.59
N ILE A 191 -3.94 9.65 -4.69
CA ILE A 191 -4.74 9.63 -5.92
C ILE A 191 -4.00 10.38 -7.05
N ILE A 192 -3.35 11.52 -6.76
CA ILE A 192 -2.55 12.23 -7.76
C ILE A 192 -1.33 11.37 -8.15
N ARG A 193 -0.64 10.77 -7.19
CA ARG A 193 0.51 9.88 -7.43
C ARG A 193 0.12 8.64 -8.23
N GLU A 194 -1.07 8.07 -8.00
CA GLU A 194 -1.60 6.97 -8.84
C GLU A 194 -1.68 7.35 -10.32
N LYS A 195 -2.11 8.58 -10.64
CA LYS A 195 -2.16 9.03 -12.04
C LYS A 195 -0.77 9.21 -12.61
N ILE A 196 0.18 9.71 -11.82
CA ILE A 196 1.57 9.78 -12.26
C ILE A 196 2.12 8.38 -12.54
N LEU A 197 1.90 7.42 -11.65
CA LEU A 197 2.28 6.02 -11.86
C LEU A 197 1.67 5.41 -13.14
N ARG A 198 0.45 5.81 -13.51
CA ARG A 198 -0.23 5.28 -14.70
C ARG A 198 0.20 5.91 -16.02
N TYR A 199 0.49 7.21 -16.00
CA TYR A 199 0.69 7.99 -17.24
C TYR A 199 2.14 8.28 -17.58
N TYR A 200 3.07 8.05 -16.66
CA TYR A 200 4.51 8.21 -16.90
C TYR A 200 5.24 6.89 -16.70
N ASP A 201 6.35 6.74 -17.43
CA ASP A 201 7.18 5.54 -17.44
C ASP A 201 8.62 5.84 -17.01
N LYS A 202 9.49 4.86 -17.13
CA LYS A 202 10.91 4.87 -16.76
C LYS A 202 11.09 5.28 -15.30
N GLU A 203 11.95 6.27 -15.03
CA GLU A 203 12.30 6.73 -13.69
C GLU A 203 11.29 7.72 -13.08
N ILE A 204 10.41 8.34 -13.88
CA ILE A 204 9.49 9.39 -13.39
C ILE A 204 8.61 8.91 -12.24
N PRO A 205 7.93 7.76 -12.32
CA PRO A 205 7.09 7.25 -11.22
C PRO A 205 7.82 7.09 -9.89
N TYR A 206 9.12 6.86 -9.94
CA TYR A 206 9.94 6.56 -8.76
C TYR A 206 10.65 7.79 -8.18
N SER A 207 10.64 8.91 -8.91
CA SER A 207 11.33 10.16 -8.55
C SER A 207 10.39 11.30 -8.16
N VAL A 208 9.09 11.02 -8.04
CA VAL A 208 8.09 12.03 -7.68
C VAL A 208 7.63 11.86 -6.24
N GLU A 209 7.35 12.98 -5.58
CA GLU A 209 6.57 13.04 -4.35
C GLU A 209 5.45 14.08 -4.50
N VAL A 210 4.31 13.85 -3.88
CA VAL A 210 3.14 14.73 -3.98
C VAL A 210 2.76 15.25 -2.60
N VAL A 211 2.84 16.56 -2.43
CA VAL A 211 2.50 17.25 -1.18
C VAL A 211 1.27 18.13 -1.38
N ILE A 212 0.32 18.05 -0.46
CA ILE A 212 -0.87 18.89 -0.47
C ILE A 212 -0.63 20.12 0.40
N GLU A 213 -0.35 21.26 -0.26
CA GLU A 213 -0.16 22.54 0.41
C GLU A 213 -1.48 23.09 0.97
N ARG A 214 -2.54 23.01 0.17
CA ARG A 214 -3.84 23.55 0.56
C ARG A 214 -4.93 22.49 0.36
N PHE A 215 -5.74 22.31 1.38
CA PHE A 215 -6.99 21.57 1.34
C PHE A 215 -8.03 22.39 2.11
N LYS A 216 -8.98 22.99 1.40
CA LYS A 216 -10.02 23.80 1.99
C LYS A 216 -11.37 23.35 1.42
N GLU A 217 -12.21 22.89 2.28
CA GLU A 217 -13.58 22.47 1.97
C GLU A 217 -14.56 23.60 2.27
N ASP A 218 -15.50 23.81 1.37
CA ASP A 218 -16.68 24.63 1.57
C ASP A 218 -17.94 23.82 1.20
N ASP A 219 -19.13 24.44 1.31
CA ASP A 219 -20.40 23.74 1.09
C ASP A 219 -20.56 23.21 -0.33
N ARG A 220 -19.89 23.76 -1.32
CA ARG A 220 -20.06 23.46 -2.75
C ARG A 220 -18.93 22.61 -3.32
N GLN A 221 -17.71 22.82 -2.86
CA GLN A 221 -16.52 22.20 -3.46
C GLN A 221 -15.35 22.13 -2.49
N ILE A 222 -14.34 21.33 -2.87
CA ILE A 222 -13.05 21.26 -2.17
C ILE A 222 -11.98 21.90 -3.04
N HIS A 223 -11.25 22.87 -2.48
CA HIS A 223 -10.11 23.51 -3.12
C HIS A 223 -8.82 22.83 -2.69
N ILE A 224 -8.08 22.31 -3.65
CA ILE A 224 -6.83 21.58 -3.44
C ILE A 224 -5.71 22.24 -4.23
N SER A 225 -4.58 22.50 -3.56
CA SER A 225 -3.32 22.88 -4.20
C SER A 225 -2.28 21.81 -3.87
N ALA A 226 -1.71 21.20 -4.90
CA ALA A 226 -0.76 20.10 -4.80
C ALA A 226 0.57 20.47 -5.48
N ILE A 227 1.69 20.13 -4.83
CA ILE A 227 3.03 20.23 -5.41
C ILE A 227 3.52 18.82 -5.72
N ILE A 228 3.95 18.63 -6.95
CA ILE A 228 4.66 17.45 -7.43
C ILE A 228 6.16 17.77 -7.40
N TYR A 229 6.87 17.20 -6.45
CA TYR A 229 8.32 17.31 -6.35
C TYR A 229 9.00 16.30 -7.27
N VAL A 230 10.10 16.72 -7.89
CA VAL A 230 10.99 15.91 -8.72
C VAL A 230 12.44 16.22 -8.42
N GLU A 231 13.36 15.32 -8.71
CA GLU A 231 14.79 15.54 -8.40
C GLU A 231 15.54 16.41 -9.43
N ARG A 232 15.06 16.45 -10.70
CA ARG A 232 15.79 17.07 -11.82
C ARG A 232 14.89 17.93 -12.68
N SER A 233 15.47 19.00 -13.27
CA SER A 233 14.75 19.87 -14.20
C SER A 233 14.25 19.14 -15.46
N SER A 234 14.98 18.13 -15.93
CA SER A 234 14.52 17.27 -17.04
C SER A 234 13.24 16.51 -16.69
N GLN A 235 13.13 15.97 -15.47
CA GLN A 235 11.92 15.30 -14.99
C GLN A 235 10.74 16.27 -14.88
N LYS A 236 10.98 17.51 -14.41
CA LYS A 236 9.97 18.58 -14.40
C LYS A 236 9.44 18.82 -15.81
N GLY A 237 10.33 18.94 -16.81
CA GLY A 237 9.94 19.11 -18.21
C GLY A 237 9.07 17.96 -18.73
N ILE A 238 9.42 16.70 -18.39
CA ILE A 238 8.65 15.50 -18.76
C ILE A 238 7.25 15.52 -18.15
N ILE A 239 7.14 15.84 -16.84
CA ILE A 239 5.85 15.87 -16.14
C ILE A 239 4.93 16.96 -16.72
N ILE A 240 5.47 18.15 -16.99
CA ILE A 240 4.70 19.24 -17.59
C ILE A 240 4.29 18.87 -19.01
N GLY A 241 5.23 18.33 -19.80
CA GLY A 241 5.02 17.97 -21.19
C GLY A 241 4.91 19.18 -22.12
N HIS A 242 4.71 18.92 -23.41
CA HIS A 242 4.56 19.99 -24.41
C HIS A 242 3.35 20.88 -24.07
N GLN A 243 3.57 22.17 -23.92
CA GLN A 243 2.55 23.17 -23.56
C GLN A 243 1.70 22.80 -22.32
N GLY A 244 2.25 22.02 -21.38
CA GLY A 244 1.54 21.60 -20.17
C GLY A 244 0.50 20.49 -20.37
N MET A 245 0.39 19.90 -21.56
CA MET A 245 -0.65 18.92 -21.90
C MET A 245 -0.58 17.64 -21.05
N ALA A 246 0.63 17.16 -20.74
CA ALA A 246 0.79 15.94 -19.94
C ALA A 246 0.33 16.16 -18.49
N LEU A 247 0.76 17.25 -17.87
CA LEU A 247 0.32 17.62 -16.52
C LEU A 247 -1.20 17.87 -16.46
N LYS A 248 -1.76 18.56 -17.45
CA LYS A 248 -3.20 18.81 -17.58
C LYS A 248 -3.99 17.50 -17.63
N LYS A 249 -3.53 16.50 -18.38
CA LYS A 249 -4.15 15.18 -18.46
C LYS A 249 -4.16 14.49 -17.10
N VAL A 250 -3.00 14.42 -16.42
CA VAL A 250 -2.87 13.79 -15.09
C VAL A 250 -3.77 14.50 -14.07
N SER A 251 -3.74 15.83 -14.02
CA SER A 251 -4.54 16.63 -13.09
C SER A 251 -6.04 16.46 -13.34
N THR A 252 -6.47 16.38 -14.61
CA THR A 252 -7.87 16.14 -14.97
C THR A 252 -8.34 14.76 -14.50
N GLU A 253 -7.55 13.71 -14.69
CA GLU A 253 -7.89 12.35 -14.25
C GLU A 253 -7.82 12.21 -12.73
N ALA A 254 -6.87 12.91 -12.09
CA ALA A 254 -6.82 12.99 -10.62
C ALA A 254 -8.07 13.66 -10.06
N ARG A 255 -8.45 14.83 -10.62
CA ARG A 255 -9.66 15.56 -10.21
C ARG A 255 -10.93 14.69 -10.30
N LYS A 256 -11.14 13.99 -11.43
CA LYS A 256 -12.28 13.08 -11.58
C LYS A 256 -12.29 11.94 -10.54
N SER A 257 -11.12 11.45 -10.15
CA SER A 257 -11.01 10.40 -9.13
C SER A 257 -11.26 10.95 -7.73
N LEU A 258 -10.80 12.18 -7.45
CA LEU A 258 -11.07 12.89 -6.20
C LEU A 258 -12.53 13.23 -6.04
N GLU A 259 -13.20 13.68 -7.13
CA GLU A 259 -14.65 13.96 -7.13
C GLU A 259 -15.47 12.71 -6.75
N ARG A 260 -15.06 11.53 -7.24
CA ARG A 260 -15.69 10.26 -6.85
C ARG A 260 -15.37 9.83 -5.44
N PHE A 261 -14.14 10.11 -4.96
CA PHE A 261 -13.70 9.74 -3.62
C PHE A 261 -14.40 10.57 -2.53
N PHE A 262 -14.59 11.87 -2.75
CA PHE A 262 -15.22 12.77 -1.80
C PHE A 262 -16.72 13.00 -2.05
N ASP A 263 -17.26 12.45 -3.14
CA ASP A 263 -18.64 12.73 -3.62
C ASP A 263 -18.93 14.24 -3.66
N LYS A 264 -17.94 15.03 -4.10
CA LYS A 264 -17.98 16.50 -4.08
C LYS A 264 -17.20 17.08 -5.24
N LYS A 265 -17.59 18.27 -5.72
CA LYS A 265 -16.80 18.99 -6.74
C LYS A 265 -15.41 19.33 -6.23
N ILE A 266 -14.41 19.19 -7.09
CA ILE A 266 -13.00 19.46 -6.77
C ILE A 266 -12.44 20.54 -7.71
N PHE A 267 -11.88 21.58 -7.10
CA PHE A 267 -10.96 22.49 -7.79
C PHE A 267 -9.52 22.09 -7.46
N LEU A 268 -8.80 21.60 -8.47
CA LEU A 268 -7.44 21.07 -8.30
C LEU A 268 -6.43 21.91 -9.06
N GLU A 269 -5.47 22.48 -8.32
CA GLU A 269 -4.26 23.12 -8.85
C GLU A 269 -3.06 22.21 -8.62
N THR A 270 -2.20 22.06 -9.62
CA THR A 270 -0.99 21.24 -9.54
C THR A 270 0.22 22.02 -10.01
N PHE A 271 1.28 22.00 -9.21
CA PHE A 271 2.56 22.64 -9.51
C PHE A 271 3.66 21.60 -9.51
N VAL A 272 4.72 21.83 -10.31
CA VAL A 272 5.89 20.96 -10.35
C VAL A 272 7.10 21.73 -9.85
N LYS A 273 7.74 21.26 -8.77
CA LYS A 273 8.95 21.84 -8.19
C LYS A 273 10.11 20.86 -8.28
N VAL A 274 11.32 21.38 -8.44
CA VAL A 274 12.55 20.58 -8.37
C VAL A 274 13.10 20.67 -6.95
N ASP A 275 13.27 19.51 -6.32
CA ASP A 275 13.96 19.35 -5.07
C ASP A 275 15.05 18.29 -5.27
N LYS A 276 16.30 18.77 -5.34
CA LYS A 276 17.44 17.94 -5.72
C LYS A 276 17.74 16.91 -4.64
N ASP A 277 17.86 15.65 -5.06
CA ASP A 277 18.27 14.53 -4.22
C ASP A 277 17.37 14.31 -2.97
N TRP A 278 16.09 14.69 -3.06
CA TRP A 278 15.15 14.59 -1.95
C TRP A 278 15.02 13.13 -1.42
N ARG A 279 15.17 12.13 -2.29
CA ARG A 279 15.08 10.70 -1.90
C ARG A 279 16.20 10.24 -0.96
N ASN A 280 17.32 11.01 -0.88
CA ASN A 280 18.43 10.76 0.04
C ASN A 280 18.48 11.76 1.20
N SER A 281 17.66 12.81 1.17
CA SER A 281 17.60 13.82 2.22
C SER A 281 16.72 13.40 3.39
N GLN A 282 17.32 13.13 4.55
CA GLN A 282 16.56 12.75 5.75
C GLN A 282 15.54 13.83 6.17
N LYS A 283 15.89 15.10 5.97
CA LYS A 283 15.03 16.23 6.28
C LYS A 283 13.78 16.21 5.39
N GLU A 284 13.97 16.07 4.08
CA GLU A 284 12.87 16.06 3.13
C GLU A 284 12.00 14.79 3.27
N LEU A 285 12.63 13.63 3.48
CA LEU A 285 11.91 12.40 3.74
C LEU A 285 11.02 12.49 4.98
N LYS A 286 11.54 13.08 6.08
CA LYS A 286 10.73 13.35 7.28
C LYS A 286 9.59 14.33 6.99
N HIS A 287 9.86 15.39 6.22
CA HIS A 287 8.84 16.37 5.79
C HIS A 287 7.73 15.70 4.95
N PHE A 288 8.07 14.73 4.14
CA PHE A 288 7.14 13.96 3.30
C PHE A 288 6.47 12.78 4.04
N GLY A 289 6.70 12.64 5.33
CA GLY A 289 6.04 11.61 6.15
C GLY A 289 6.70 10.22 6.12
N TYR A 290 7.93 10.09 5.64
CA TYR A 290 8.70 8.85 5.67
C TYR A 290 9.39 8.65 7.02
N SER A 291 8.70 8.81 8.13
CA SER A 291 9.21 8.47 9.47
C SER A 291 8.36 7.33 9.99
N PRO A 292 8.89 6.12 10.27
CA PRO A 292 8.20 5.17 11.12
C PRO A 292 8.00 5.83 12.49
N GLU A 293 6.76 5.87 12.95
CA GLU A 293 6.44 6.28 14.32
C GLU A 293 6.92 5.23 15.32
#